data_eb3c0acc253946255e4b8db8c4d320e8
#
_entry.id   eb3c0acc253946255e4b8db8c4d320e8
#
_cell.length_a   1.000
_cell.length_b   1.000
_cell.length_c   1.000
_cell.angle_alpha   90.00
_cell.angle_beta   90.00
_cell.angle_gamma   90.00
#
_symmetry.space_group_name_H-M   'P 1'
#
loop_
_entity.id
_entity.type
_entity.pdbx_description
1 polymer ?
#
loop_
_entity_poly.entity_id
_entity_poly.type
_entity_poly.pdbx_seq_one_letter_code
_entity_poly.pdbx_strand_id
1 'polypeptide(L)'
;MKGIFSVLVENQAGVLSKTGGLFARRGYNIDSLAVGETDNHEISNMTIVSTGDARVIDQIEKQLNKKVDVIKVRRLKELQSVCRELLMMKVSYNNTTRKDIMEVCMIMNAKVSHVSTKSMIIELNASPDIIESFIKIIQPFGIIAVSYTHLRAH
;
A
#
# COMPACT_ATOMS: atom_id res chain seq x y z
N MET A 1 -0.91 6.99 16.01
CA MET A 1 -1.67 7.45 14.82
C MET A 1 -0.90 7.12 13.55
N LYS A 2 -1.59 7.04 12.43
CA LYS A 2 -1.00 6.82 11.11
C LYS A 2 -0.62 8.15 10.45
N GLY A 3 0.60 8.29 10.01
CA GLY A 3 1.05 9.42 9.19
C GLY A 3 1.28 8.96 7.76
N ILE A 4 0.78 9.75 6.81
CA ILE A 4 0.89 9.49 5.38
C ILE A 4 1.60 10.66 4.75
N PHE A 5 2.69 10.38 4.06
CA PHE A 5 3.53 11.38 3.43
C PHE A 5 3.62 11.14 1.93
N SER A 6 3.28 12.15 1.14
CA SER A 6 3.62 12.21 -0.29
C SER A 6 4.89 13.03 -0.42
N VAL A 7 5.94 12.42 -0.94
CA VAL A 7 7.28 12.99 -1.01
C VAL A 7 7.72 13.02 -2.46
N LEU A 8 7.84 14.20 -3.03
CA LEU A 8 8.47 14.40 -4.33
C LEU A 8 9.98 14.44 -4.16
N VAL A 9 10.67 13.59 -4.89
CA VAL A 9 12.13 13.44 -4.84
C VAL A 9 12.72 13.48 -6.23
N GLU A 10 13.99 13.84 -6.34
CA GLU A 10 14.76 13.65 -7.56
C GLU A 10 14.84 12.15 -7.88
N ASN A 11 14.57 11.79 -9.13
CA ASN A 11 14.63 10.39 -9.60
C ASN A 11 16.09 9.98 -9.87
N GLN A 12 16.86 9.79 -8.79
CA GLN A 12 18.25 9.41 -8.83
C GLN A 12 18.52 8.10 -8.09
N ALA A 13 19.54 7.39 -8.52
CA ALA A 13 19.98 6.19 -7.83
C ALA A 13 20.32 6.46 -6.36
N GLY A 14 19.84 5.60 -5.47
CA GLY A 14 20.11 5.70 -4.04
C GLY A 14 19.15 6.58 -3.21
N VAL A 15 18.22 7.32 -3.82
CA VAL A 15 17.25 8.16 -3.07
C VAL A 15 16.38 7.30 -2.15
N LEU A 16 15.90 6.18 -2.63
CA LEU A 16 15.11 5.22 -1.84
C LEU A 16 15.93 4.67 -0.66
N SER A 17 17.18 4.29 -0.91
CA SER A 17 18.11 3.79 0.12
C SER A 17 18.41 4.86 1.18
N LYS A 18 18.65 6.09 0.77
CA LYS A 18 18.86 7.22 1.69
C LYS A 18 17.63 7.51 2.54
N THR A 19 16.43 7.41 1.96
CA THR A 19 15.16 7.58 2.68
C THR A 19 14.95 6.46 3.69
N GLY A 20 15.12 5.20 3.29
CA GLY A 20 15.06 4.05 4.19
C GLY A 20 16.09 4.14 5.33
N GLY A 21 17.31 4.56 5.01
CA GLY A 21 18.37 4.80 6.00
C GLY A 21 18.02 5.90 7.01
N LEU A 22 17.28 6.93 6.62
CA LEU A 22 16.79 7.95 7.55
C LEU A 22 15.82 7.34 8.58
N PHE A 23 14.85 6.55 8.12
CA PHE A 23 13.88 5.88 9.00
C PHE A 23 14.58 4.89 9.94
N ALA A 24 15.49 4.08 9.41
CA ALA A 24 16.24 3.10 10.19
C ALA A 24 17.07 3.74 11.31
N ARG A 25 17.84 4.81 11.01
CA ARG A 25 18.66 5.50 12.00
C ARG A 25 17.87 6.17 13.11
N ARG A 26 16.64 6.56 12.84
CA ARG A 26 15.74 7.21 13.80
C ARG A 26 14.80 6.24 14.52
N GLY A 27 14.83 4.97 14.16
CA GLY A 27 13.93 3.96 14.71
C GLY A 27 12.46 4.16 14.30
N TYR A 28 12.22 4.83 13.17
CA TYR A 28 10.87 4.97 12.63
C TYR A 28 10.54 3.76 11.77
N ASN A 29 9.32 3.24 11.90
CA ASN A 29 8.85 2.14 11.06
C ASN A 29 8.22 2.67 9.77
N ILE A 30 8.48 1.97 8.66
CA ILE A 30 7.76 2.16 7.41
C ILE A 30 6.74 1.04 7.28
N ASP A 31 5.46 1.36 7.43
CA ASP A 31 4.38 0.38 7.31
C ASP A 31 4.09 0.06 5.84
N SER A 32 4.25 1.07 4.98
CA SER A 32 4.02 0.94 3.53
C SER A 32 4.84 1.96 2.77
N LEU A 33 5.34 1.55 1.62
CA LEU A 33 6.10 2.39 0.71
C LEU A 33 5.70 2.08 -0.73
N ALA A 34 5.28 3.12 -1.46
CA ALA A 34 5.09 3.06 -2.90
C ALA A 34 5.92 4.15 -3.56
N VAL A 35 6.59 3.82 -4.65
CA VAL A 35 7.42 4.74 -5.42
C VAL A 35 7.08 4.62 -6.89
N GLY A 36 6.92 5.74 -7.56
CA GLY A 36 6.68 5.79 -9.00
C GLY A 36 7.21 7.09 -9.61
N GLU A 37 7.56 7.04 -10.88
CA GLU A 37 7.88 8.24 -11.66
C GLU A 37 6.64 9.12 -11.81
N THR A 38 6.86 10.43 -11.90
CA THR A 38 5.82 11.39 -12.27
C THR A 38 5.82 11.62 -13.79
N ASP A 39 5.01 12.53 -14.29
CA ASP A 39 5.04 12.95 -15.69
C ASP A 39 6.41 13.51 -16.12
N ASN A 40 7.18 14.01 -15.15
CA ASN A 40 8.58 14.34 -15.34
C ASN A 40 9.44 13.17 -14.85
N HIS A 41 10.15 12.50 -15.77
CA HIS A 41 11.03 11.36 -15.48
C HIS A 41 12.19 11.68 -14.51
N GLU A 42 12.53 12.95 -14.34
CA GLU A 42 13.54 13.38 -13.36
C GLU A 42 13.00 13.44 -11.93
N ILE A 43 11.70 13.27 -11.74
CA ILE A 43 11.02 13.38 -10.45
C ILE A 43 10.22 12.10 -10.17
N SER A 44 10.42 11.54 -9.00
CA SER A 44 9.61 10.43 -8.48
C SER A 44 8.75 10.90 -7.31
N ASN A 45 7.60 10.28 -7.16
CA ASN A 45 6.74 10.43 -6.00
C ASN A 45 6.84 9.19 -5.10
N MET A 46 7.18 9.39 -3.84
CA MET A 46 7.13 8.36 -2.81
C MET A 46 5.91 8.58 -1.94
N THR A 47 5.11 7.55 -1.75
CA THR A 47 4.06 7.54 -0.72
C THR A 47 4.53 6.67 0.44
N ILE A 48 4.75 7.29 1.58
CA ILE A 48 5.26 6.63 2.79
C ILE A 48 4.16 6.64 3.85
N VAL A 49 3.90 5.47 4.43
CA VAL A 49 3.01 5.32 5.59
C VAL A 49 3.85 4.89 6.78
N SER A 50 3.66 5.58 7.90
CA SER A 50 4.35 5.28 9.16
C SER A 50 3.37 5.43 10.32
N THR A 51 3.48 4.57 11.31
CA THR A 51 2.69 4.66 12.56
C THR A 51 3.57 5.16 13.70
N GLY A 52 3.04 6.11 14.45
CA GLY A 52 3.70 6.68 15.62
C GLY A 52 2.79 7.64 16.37
N ASP A 53 3.28 8.21 17.44
CA ASP A 53 2.60 9.35 18.10
C ASP A 53 2.71 10.64 17.27
N ALA A 54 1.99 11.67 17.66
CA ALA A 54 2.00 12.96 16.94
C ALA A 54 3.40 13.55 16.81
N ARG A 55 4.23 13.39 17.82
CA ARG A 55 5.60 13.89 17.85
C ARG A 55 6.49 13.17 16.84
N VAL A 56 6.38 11.85 16.76
CA VAL A 56 7.10 11.01 15.77
C VAL A 56 6.70 11.41 14.35
N ILE A 57 5.40 11.55 14.09
CA ILE A 57 4.89 11.92 12.77
C ILE A 57 5.40 13.30 12.34
N ASP A 58 5.41 14.29 13.24
CA ASP A 58 5.94 15.62 12.96
C ASP A 58 7.48 15.61 12.76
N GLN A 59 8.18 14.74 13.47
CA GLN A 59 9.62 14.57 13.29
C GLN A 59 9.95 13.94 11.93
N ILE A 60 9.19 12.96 11.48
CA ILE A 60 9.35 12.34 10.16
C ILE A 60 9.23 13.42 9.06
N GLU A 61 8.18 14.22 9.11
CA GLU A 61 7.96 15.31 8.14
C GLU A 61 9.15 16.29 8.09
N LYS A 62 9.60 16.73 9.26
CA LYS A 62 10.73 17.65 9.38
C LYS A 62 12.04 17.04 8.86
N GLN A 63 12.29 15.77 9.14
CA GLN A 63 13.51 15.07 8.70
C GLN A 63 13.51 14.81 7.19
N LEU A 64 12.36 14.48 6.60
CA LEU A 64 12.21 14.33 5.16
C LEU A 64 12.49 15.66 4.44
N ASN A 65 11.95 16.77 4.94
CA ASN A 65 12.17 18.11 4.38
C ASN A 65 13.63 18.58 4.40
N LYS A 66 14.46 18.01 5.27
CA LYS A 66 15.90 18.34 5.36
C LYS A 66 16.77 17.62 4.34
N LYS A 67 16.21 16.65 3.61
CA LYS A 67 16.98 15.89 2.61
C LYS A 67 17.18 16.70 1.33
N VAL A 68 18.40 16.69 0.81
CA VAL A 68 18.77 17.42 -0.41
C VAL A 68 17.98 16.93 -1.62
N ASP A 69 17.79 15.61 -1.72
CA ASP A 69 17.09 14.97 -2.84
C ASP A 69 15.55 15.12 -2.75
N VAL A 70 15.02 15.71 -1.67
CA VAL A 70 13.59 15.91 -1.46
C VAL A 70 13.17 17.29 -1.95
N ILE A 71 12.28 17.31 -2.93
CA ILE A 71 11.75 18.54 -3.52
C ILE A 71 10.60 19.09 -2.67
N LYS A 72 9.69 18.21 -2.27
CA LYS A 72 8.49 18.59 -1.50
C LYS A 72 7.97 17.42 -0.67
N VAL A 73 7.57 17.71 0.57
CA VAL A 73 6.85 16.79 1.44
C VAL A 73 5.45 17.33 1.67
N ARG A 74 4.45 16.46 1.54
CA ARG A 74 3.06 16.74 1.92
C ARG A 74 2.58 15.68 2.86
N ARG A 75 2.13 16.07 4.04
CA ARG A 75 1.38 15.19 4.93
C ARG A 75 -0.07 15.12 4.46
N LEU A 76 -0.54 13.93 4.13
CA LEU A 76 -1.90 13.70 3.67
C LEU A 76 -2.80 13.47 4.89
N LYS A 77 -3.88 14.24 4.95
CA LYS A 77 -4.94 14.05 5.98
C LYS A 77 -5.96 13.05 5.43
N GLU A 78 -6.38 12.10 6.25
CA GLU A 78 -7.34 11.05 5.84
C GLU A 78 -8.64 11.63 5.26
N LEU A 79 -9.14 12.72 5.81
CA LEU A 79 -10.37 13.38 5.35
C LEU A 79 -10.21 14.14 4.02
N GLN A 80 -8.98 14.35 3.54
CA GLN A 80 -8.69 15.13 2.34
C GLN A 80 -7.98 14.31 1.27
N SER A 81 -7.90 13.00 1.45
CA SER A 81 -7.22 12.11 0.52
C SER A 81 -8.07 10.86 0.24
N VAL A 82 -7.98 10.37 -0.98
CA VAL A 82 -8.58 9.09 -1.37
C VAL A 82 -7.50 8.02 -1.22
N CYS A 83 -7.75 7.07 -0.31
CA CYS A 83 -6.89 5.92 -0.12
C CYS A 83 -7.46 4.73 -0.88
N ARG A 84 -6.64 4.08 -1.68
CA ARG A 84 -6.97 2.81 -2.34
C ARG A 84 -5.80 1.86 -2.18
N GLU A 85 -6.11 0.60 -2.04
CA GLU A 85 -5.15 -0.49 -2.03
C GLU A 85 -5.51 -1.46 -3.14
N LEU A 86 -4.49 -1.92 -3.86
CA LEU A 86 -4.62 -3.01 -4.81
C LEU A 86 -4.17 -4.29 -4.13
N LEU A 87 -5.11 -5.20 -3.93
CA LEU A 87 -4.87 -6.55 -3.42
C LEU A 87 -4.79 -7.51 -4.59
N MET A 88 -3.75 -8.35 -4.60
CA MET A 88 -3.71 -9.58 -5.39
C MET A 88 -3.54 -10.76 -4.46
N MET A 89 -4.46 -11.71 -4.53
CA MET A 89 -4.51 -12.85 -3.62
C MET A 89 -4.65 -14.14 -4.39
N LYS A 90 -3.79 -15.11 -4.10
CA LYS A 90 -3.93 -16.47 -4.59
C LYS A 90 -4.58 -17.34 -3.52
N VAL A 91 -5.70 -17.96 -3.87
CA VAL A 91 -6.52 -18.76 -2.95
C VAL A 91 -6.66 -20.17 -3.50
N SER A 92 -6.53 -21.16 -2.64
CA SER A 92 -6.88 -22.55 -2.96
C SER A 92 -8.40 -22.73 -2.94
N TYR A 93 -8.91 -23.62 -3.75
CA TYR A 93 -10.30 -24.00 -3.73
C TYR A 93 -10.51 -25.48 -4.09
N ASN A 94 -11.65 -26.00 -3.71
CA ASN A 94 -12.20 -27.28 -4.15
C ASN A 94 -13.59 -27.06 -4.75
N ASN A 95 -14.24 -28.14 -5.21
CA ASN A 95 -15.55 -28.06 -5.85
C ASN A 95 -16.65 -27.46 -4.95
N THR A 96 -16.53 -27.58 -3.63
CA THR A 96 -17.48 -27.03 -2.67
C THR A 96 -17.21 -25.55 -2.39
N THR A 97 -15.96 -25.18 -2.14
CA THR A 97 -15.58 -23.81 -1.75
C THR A 97 -15.52 -22.83 -2.91
N ARG A 98 -15.43 -23.34 -4.15
CA ARG A 98 -15.37 -22.50 -5.36
C ARG A 98 -16.55 -21.54 -5.47
N LYS A 99 -17.76 -22.02 -5.23
CA LYS A 99 -18.97 -21.20 -5.30
C LYS A 99 -18.97 -20.10 -4.26
N ASP A 100 -18.60 -20.42 -3.02
CA ASP A 100 -18.58 -19.50 -1.91
C ASP A 100 -17.57 -18.37 -2.13
N ILE A 101 -16.38 -18.71 -2.62
CA ILE A 101 -15.35 -17.72 -2.98
C ILE A 101 -15.85 -16.79 -4.10
N MET A 102 -16.45 -17.36 -5.16
CA MET A 102 -16.98 -16.58 -6.27
C MET A 102 -18.12 -15.64 -5.82
N GLU A 103 -18.97 -16.09 -4.90
CA GLU A 103 -20.03 -15.27 -4.32
C GLU A 103 -19.48 -14.10 -3.52
N VAL A 104 -18.49 -14.32 -2.67
CA VAL A 104 -17.79 -13.25 -1.93
C VAL A 104 -17.15 -12.25 -2.90
N CYS A 105 -16.48 -12.73 -3.95
CA CYS A 105 -15.90 -11.86 -4.96
C CYS A 105 -16.96 -10.98 -5.65
N MET A 106 -18.11 -11.54 -5.96
CA MET A 106 -19.22 -10.80 -6.59
C MET A 106 -19.78 -9.74 -5.64
N ILE A 107 -20.04 -10.07 -4.38
CA ILE A 107 -20.58 -9.15 -3.38
C ILE A 107 -19.62 -7.99 -3.10
N MET A 108 -18.33 -8.28 -2.99
CA MET A 108 -17.31 -7.28 -2.66
C MET A 108 -16.69 -6.61 -3.90
N ASN A 109 -17.21 -6.91 -5.09
CA ASN A 109 -16.73 -6.37 -6.36
C ASN A 109 -15.26 -6.67 -6.63
N ALA A 110 -14.82 -7.87 -6.26
CA ALA A 110 -13.49 -8.38 -6.56
C ALA A 110 -13.50 -9.09 -7.91
N LYS A 111 -12.38 -8.98 -8.62
CA LYS A 111 -12.20 -9.61 -9.94
C LYS A 111 -11.37 -10.88 -9.81
N VAL A 112 -11.82 -11.95 -10.44
CA VAL A 112 -11.01 -13.15 -10.61
C VAL A 112 -10.17 -13.00 -11.88
N SER A 113 -8.85 -12.86 -11.70
CA SER A 113 -7.92 -12.56 -12.81
C SER A 113 -7.33 -13.83 -13.43
N HIS A 114 -7.24 -14.90 -12.65
CA HIS A 114 -6.76 -16.19 -13.14
C HIS A 114 -7.41 -17.35 -12.39
N VAL A 115 -7.70 -18.43 -13.11
CA VAL A 115 -8.26 -19.66 -12.55
C VAL A 115 -7.46 -20.86 -13.06
N SER A 116 -7.00 -21.70 -12.13
CA SER A 116 -6.42 -23.01 -12.41
C SER A 116 -7.31 -24.10 -11.82
N THR A 117 -6.95 -25.36 -11.93
CA THR A 117 -7.75 -26.48 -11.39
C THR A 117 -7.87 -26.51 -9.87
N LYS A 118 -6.92 -25.89 -9.14
CA LYS A 118 -6.84 -25.95 -7.68
C LYS A 118 -6.75 -24.59 -6.98
N SER A 119 -6.58 -23.52 -7.75
CA SER A 119 -6.41 -22.18 -7.20
C SER A 119 -6.92 -21.10 -8.15
N MET A 120 -7.23 -19.96 -7.59
CA MET A 120 -7.57 -18.75 -8.35
C MET A 120 -6.79 -17.55 -7.82
N ILE A 121 -6.57 -16.57 -8.69
CA ILE A 121 -6.01 -15.28 -8.32
C ILE A 121 -7.14 -14.26 -8.36
N ILE A 122 -7.32 -13.58 -7.24
CA ILE A 122 -8.34 -12.56 -7.02
C ILE A 122 -7.65 -11.20 -6.92
N GLU A 123 -8.24 -10.22 -7.55
CA GLU A 123 -7.81 -8.84 -7.59
C GLU A 123 -8.91 -7.94 -7.02
N LEU A 124 -8.57 -7.10 -6.05
CA LEU A 124 -9.49 -6.16 -5.41
C LEU A 124 -8.82 -4.80 -5.24
N ASN A 125 -9.46 -3.77 -5.78
CA ASN A 125 -9.07 -2.39 -5.57
C ASN A 125 -10.13 -1.72 -4.69
N ALA A 126 -9.77 -1.42 -3.44
CA ALA A 126 -10.71 -0.89 -2.46
C ALA A 126 -10.01 -0.03 -1.39
N SER A 127 -10.80 0.53 -0.47
CA SER A 127 -10.26 1.17 0.73
C SER A 127 -9.60 0.14 1.66
N PRO A 128 -8.65 0.55 2.52
CA PRO A 128 -7.96 -0.35 3.44
C PRO A 128 -8.91 -1.22 4.29
N ASP A 129 -10.00 -0.65 4.79
CA ASP A 129 -10.98 -1.37 5.63
C ASP A 129 -11.69 -2.49 4.86
N ILE A 130 -12.03 -2.24 3.60
CA ILE A 130 -12.65 -3.25 2.72
C ILE A 130 -11.65 -4.35 2.40
N ILE A 131 -10.39 -4.00 2.13
CA ILE A 131 -9.31 -4.97 1.89
C ILE A 131 -9.12 -5.88 3.11
N GLU A 132 -9.04 -5.29 4.30
CA GLU A 132 -8.90 -6.06 5.54
C GLU A 132 -10.08 -7.00 5.78
N SER A 133 -11.29 -6.51 5.55
CA SER A 133 -12.52 -7.32 5.66
C SER A 133 -12.52 -8.47 4.66
N PHE A 134 -12.13 -8.21 3.41
CA PHE A 134 -12.04 -9.23 2.37
C PHE A 134 -11.04 -10.33 2.74
N ILE A 135 -9.85 -9.96 3.22
CA ILE A 135 -8.84 -10.92 3.66
C ILE A 135 -9.38 -11.82 4.77
N LYS A 136 -10.05 -11.24 5.78
CA LYS A 136 -10.65 -11.99 6.90
C LYS A 136 -11.72 -12.99 6.43
N ILE A 137 -12.54 -12.60 5.46
CA ILE A 137 -13.60 -13.46 4.91
C ILE A 137 -13.02 -14.60 4.09
N ILE A 138 -11.97 -14.36 3.31
CA ILE A 138 -11.35 -15.36 2.42
C ILE A 138 -10.37 -16.28 3.17
N GLN A 139 -9.80 -15.85 4.29
CA GLN A 139 -8.80 -16.59 5.03
C GLN A 139 -9.18 -18.06 5.35
N PRO A 140 -10.41 -18.40 5.75
CA PRO A 140 -10.82 -19.79 6.01
C PRO A 140 -10.75 -20.71 4.79
N PHE A 141 -10.79 -20.18 3.57
CA PHE A 141 -10.74 -20.98 2.33
C PHE A 141 -9.33 -21.46 1.97
N GLY A 142 -8.30 -20.86 2.56
CA GLY A 142 -6.90 -21.20 2.32
C GLY A 142 -6.19 -20.24 1.37
N ILE A 143 -5.62 -19.20 1.95
CA ILE A 143 -4.80 -18.21 1.23
C ILE A 143 -3.41 -18.82 1.00
N ILE A 144 -2.97 -18.87 -0.27
CA ILE A 144 -1.65 -19.37 -0.66
C ILE A 144 -0.63 -18.23 -0.66
N ALA A 145 -1.00 -17.08 -1.23
CA ALA A 145 -0.15 -15.90 -1.32
C ALA A 145 -0.99 -14.62 -1.34
N VAL A 146 -0.46 -13.57 -0.77
CA VAL A 146 -1.05 -12.23 -0.79
C VAL A 146 0.02 -11.22 -1.18
N SER A 147 -0.33 -10.35 -2.10
CA SER A 147 0.45 -9.14 -2.41
C SER A 147 -0.50 -7.96 -2.45
N TYR A 148 -0.15 -6.86 -1.83
CA TYR A 148 -0.92 -5.64 -1.92
C TYR A 148 -0.03 -4.40 -1.95
N THR A 149 -0.51 -3.39 -2.64
CA THR A 149 0.13 -2.09 -2.80
C THR A 149 -0.81 -1.00 -2.33
N HIS A 150 -0.30 -0.05 -1.59
CA HIS A 150 -1.06 1.11 -1.15
C HIS A 150 -0.93 2.23 -2.18
N LEU A 151 -2.02 2.57 -2.84
CA LEU A 151 -2.13 3.69 -3.76
C LEU A 151 -2.91 4.82 -3.10
N ARG A 152 -2.41 6.05 -3.18
CA ARG A 152 -3.07 7.21 -2.59
C ARG A 152 -2.93 8.42 -3.49
N ALA A 153 -4.08 9.11 -3.70
CA ALA A 153 -4.17 10.37 -4.43
C ALA A 153 -5.00 11.38 -3.63
N HIS A 154 -4.79 12.67 -3.87
CA HIS A 154 -5.64 13.77 -3.39
C HIS A 154 -6.30 14.51 -4.52
#